data_f48df87829edebba5e46d7cb6eb0f10e
#
_entry.id   f48df87829edebba5e46d7cb6eb0f10e
#
_cell.length_a   1.000
_cell.length_b   1.000
_cell.length_c   1.000
_cell.angle_alpha   90.00
_cell.angle_beta   90.00
_cell.angle_gamma   90.00
#
_symmetry.space_group_name_H-M   'P 1'
#
loop_
_entity.id
_entity.type
_entity.pdbx_description
1 polymer ?
#
loop_
_entity_poly.entity_id
_entity_poly.type
_entity_poly.pdbx_seq_one_letter_code
_entity_poly.pdbx_strand_id
1 'polypeptide(L)'
;MNHHTNSTSPSSTWQVDHIGIAVPLLDPAIERYETLLGTHHYGRERVSSQDVEVAFLDTPTSRIELLAPLNPESSVAKFINKRGEGMHHTAFLVPDIQSELDRINTLGWELINQQPMSGAHGKWIVFLHPKSAHGVLIELCAYKK
;
A
#
# COMPACT_ATOMS: atom_id res chain seq x y z
N MET A 1 -30.46 13.05 -22.32
CA MET A 1 -29.91 11.67 -22.35
C MET A 1 -28.56 11.67 -21.69
N ASN A 2 -28.49 11.22 -20.46
CA ASN A 2 -27.21 11.06 -19.77
C ASN A 2 -26.60 9.74 -20.22
N HIS A 3 -25.73 9.79 -21.20
CA HIS A 3 -24.85 8.67 -21.48
C HIS A 3 -23.79 8.63 -20.36
N HIS A 4 -24.06 7.86 -19.32
CA HIS A 4 -23.01 7.43 -18.43
C HIS A 4 -22.12 6.47 -19.23
N THR A 5 -21.13 7.02 -19.91
CA THR A 5 -20.06 6.19 -20.43
C THR A 5 -19.30 5.67 -19.21
N ASN A 6 -19.53 4.41 -18.85
CA ASN A 6 -18.68 3.72 -17.87
C ASN A 6 -17.25 3.70 -18.45
N SER A 7 -16.46 4.71 -18.09
CA SER A 7 -15.08 4.74 -18.50
C SER A 7 -14.34 3.57 -17.86
N THR A 8 -13.63 2.78 -18.67
CA THR A 8 -12.75 1.71 -18.19
C THR A 8 -11.39 2.25 -17.76
N SER A 9 -11.13 3.55 -17.99
CA SER A 9 -9.89 4.21 -17.63
C SER A 9 -10.03 4.96 -16.30
N PRO A 10 -8.92 5.12 -15.55
CA PRO A 10 -8.93 5.96 -14.36
C PRO A 10 -9.30 7.41 -14.69
N SER A 11 -9.86 8.13 -13.71
CA SER A 11 -10.21 9.55 -13.86
C SER A 11 -8.99 10.44 -14.09
N SER A 12 -7.82 9.98 -13.67
CA SER A 12 -6.52 10.62 -13.93
C SER A 12 -5.43 9.56 -13.93
N THR A 13 -4.23 9.92 -14.35
CA THR A 13 -3.08 9.03 -14.29
C THR A 13 -2.69 8.77 -12.83
N TRP A 14 -2.66 7.51 -12.44
CA TRP A 14 -2.18 7.10 -11.13
C TRP A 14 -0.66 7.19 -11.07
N GLN A 15 -0.14 7.52 -9.89
CA GLN A 15 1.30 7.46 -9.65
C GLN A 15 1.60 6.43 -8.58
N VAL A 16 2.79 5.86 -8.63
CA VAL A 16 3.28 4.99 -7.57
C VAL A 16 3.54 5.86 -6.34
N ASP A 17 2.80 5.61 -5.27
CA ASP A 17 2.97 6.35 -4.01
C ASP A 17 4.14 5.76 -3.22
N HIS A 18 4.15 4.44 -3.06
CA HIS A 18 5.20 3.76 -2.32
C HIS A 18 5.31 2.29 -2.68
N ILE A 19 6.43 1.71 -2.28
CA ILE A 19 6.65 0.27 -2.29
C ILE A 19 6.77 -0.16 -0.83
N GLY A 20 5.95 -1.12 -0.41
CA GLY A 20 5.98 -1.69 0.93
C GLY A 20 6.89 -2.90 0.99
N ILE A 21 7.80 -2.93 1.95
CA ILE A 21 8.74 -4.03 2.16
C ILE A 21 8.54 -4.58 3.56
N ALA A 22 8.21 -5.88 3.65
CA ALA A 22 8.01 -6.56 4.91
C ALA A 22 9.35 -6.98 5.52
N VAL A 23 9.59 -6.58 6.76
CA VAL A 23 10.80 -6.89 7.50
C VAL A 23 10.43 -7.35 8.91
N PRO A 24 11.20 -8.27 9.53
CA PRO A 24 10.90 -8.72 10.90
C PRO A 24 11.12 -7.62 11.93
N LEU A 25 12.15 -6.77 11.75
CA LEU A 25 12.51 -5.69 12.68
C LEU A 25 12.85 -4.43 11.89
N LEU A 26 12.34 -3.27 12.34
CA LEU A 26 12.59 -2.01 11.64
C LEU A 26 14.03 -1.52 11.73
N ASP A 27 14.63 -1.53 12.92
CA ASP A 27 15.93 -0.89 13.13
C ASP A 27 17.02 -1.38 12.19
N PRO A 28 17.30 -2.68 12.05
CA PRO A 28 18.32 -3.13 11.11
C PRO A 28 17.94 -2.87 9.66
N ALA A 29 16.66 -2.92 9.32
CA ALA A 29 16.21 -2.63 7.96
C ALA A 29 16.39 -1.15 7.62
N ILE A 30 16.03 -0.26 8.53
CA ILE A 30 16.23 1.20 8.35
C ILE A 30 17.70 1.50 8.07
N GLU A 31 18.60 0.95 8.86
CA GLU A 31 20.04 1.16 8.68
C GLU A 31 20.53 0.75 7.30
N ARG A 32 20.09 -0.43 6.83
CA ARG A 32 20.47 -0.94 5.52
C ARG A 32 19.95 -0.05 4.38
N TYR A 33 18.68 0.35 4.46
CA TYR A 33 18.08 1.18 3.42
C TYR A 33 18.58 2.62 3.44
N GLU A 34 18.84 3.19 4.61
CA GLU A 34 19.45 4.51 4.70
C GLU A 34 20.82 4.53 4.03
N THR A 35 21.64 3.51 4.29
CA THR A 35 22.96 3.38 3.67
C THR A 35 22.86 3.20 2.17
N LEU A 36 21.95 2.34 1.71
CA LEU A 36 21.76 2.08 0.29
C LEU A 36 21.30 3.31 -0.48
N LEU A 37 20.29 4.02 0.05
CA LEU A 37 19.66 5.14 -0.63
C LEU A 37 20.36 6.48 -0.40
N GLY A 38 21.28 6.56 0.57
CA GLY A 38 21.95 7.81 0.94
C GLY A 38 21.01 8.83 1.54
N THR A 39 19.98 8.38 2.25
CA THR A 39 18.98 9.25 2.87
C THR A 39 18.70 8.79 4.30
N HIS A 40 17.89 9.55 5.03
CA HIS A 40 17.45 9.17 6.37
C HIS A 40 15.94 8.93 6.38
N HIS A 41 15.50 7.95 7.18
CA HIS A 41 14.08 7.82 7.44
C HIS A 41 13.59 9.06 8.19
N TYR A 42 12.35 9.50 7.95
CA TYR A 42 11.84 10.73 8.56
C TYR A 42 10.72 10.50 9.57
N GLY A 43 10.45 9.27 9.92
CA GLY A 43 9.47 8.97 10.94
C GLY A 43 9.04 7.52 10.94
N ARG A 44 8.28 7.20 11.96
CA ARG A 44 7.64 5.91 12.14
C ARG A 44 6.18 6.13 12.49
N GLU A 45 5.32 5.22 12.08
CA GLU A 45 3.90 5.29 12.40
C GLU A 45 3.38 3.88 12.67
N ARG A 46 2.53 3.74 13.70
CA ARG A 46 1.79 2.51 13.92
C ARG A 46 0.47 2.60 13.19
N VAL A 47 0.21 1.63 12.32
CA VAL A 47 -1.02 1.53 11.56
C VAL A 47 -1.84 0.38 12.14
N SER A 48 -2.76 0.72 13.03
CA SER A 48 -3.51 -0.28 13.81
C SER A 48 -4.43 -1.13 12.93
N SER A 49 -4.96 -0.59 11.84
CA SER A 49 -5.79 -1.36 10.90
C SER A 49 -5.04 -2.53 10.25
N GLN A 50 -3.70 -2.49 10.24
CA GLN A 50 -2.82 -3.51 9.65
C GLN A 50 -1.92 -4.20 10.67
N ASP A 51 -1.95 -3.79 11.94
CA ASP A 51 -1.08 -4.29 13.00
C ASP A 51 0.40 -4.23 12.62
N VAL A 52 0.82 -3.09 12.09
CA VAL A 52 2.21 -2.87 11.66
C VAL A 52 2.76 -1.55 12.18
N GLU A 53 4.08 -1.50 12.34
CA GLU A 53 4.82 -0.25 12.45
C GLU A 53 5.55 -0.02 11.13
N VAL A 54 5.47 1.20 10.62
CA VAL A 54 5.99 1.59 9.33
C VAL A 54 7.08 2.63 9.49
N ALA A 55 8.19 2.48 8.79
CA ALA A 55 9.23 3.50 8.66
C ALA A 55 9.27 4.01 7.23
N PHE A 56 9.50 5.30 7.05
CA PHE A 56 9.37 5.99 5.77
C PHE A 56 10.71 6.51 5.27
N LEU A 57 11.06 6.19 4.02
CA LEU A 57 12.24 6.72 3.34
C LEU A 57 11.81 7.24 1.96
N ASP A 58 12.05 8.53 1.69
CA ASP A 58 11.69 9.13 0.42
C ASP A 58 12.73 8.86 -0.66
N THR A 59 12.25 8.66 -1.89
CA THR A 59 13.02 8.79 -3.11
C THR A 59 12.51 10.03 -3.87
N PRO A 60 13.20 10.52 -4.91
CA PRO A 60 12.74 11.70 -5.63
C PRO A 60 11.32 11.61 -6.20
N THR A 61 10.85 10.42 -6.54
CA THR A 61 9.56 10.23 -7.22
C THR A 61 8.57 9.37 -6.45
N SER A 62 8.98 8.77 -5.33
CA SER A 62 8.18 7.79 -4.62
C SER A 62 8.68 7.65 -3.18
N ARG A 63 8.27 6.59 -2.51
CA ARG A 63 8.63 6.31 -1.13
C ARG A 63 8.84 4.82 -0.94
N ILE A 64 9.77 4.48 -0.05
CA ILE A 64 9.90 3.13 0.49
C ILE A 64 9.28 3.12 1.88
N GLU A 65 8.42 2.15 2.14
CA GLU A 65 7.83 1.92 3.45
C GLU A 65 8.27 0.56 3.97
N LEU A 66 9.02 0.57 5.06
CA LEU A 66 9.43 -0.66 5.74
C LEU A 66 8.36 -1.01 6.76
N LEU A 67 7.83 -2.23 6.68
CA LEU A 67 6.71 -2.70 7.49
C LEU A 67 7.16 -3.80 8.42
N ALA A 68 7.06 -3.58 9.73
CA ALA A 68 7.30 -4.64 10.71
C ALA A 68 6.00 -4.99 11.45
N PRO A 69 5.72 -6.29 11.67
CA PRO A 69 4.50 -6.68 12.36
C PRO A 69 4.55 -6.28 13.83
N LEU A 70 3.42 -5.81 14.36
CA LEU A 70 3.27 -5.51 15.79
C LEU A 70 2.95 -6.75 16.62
N ASN A 71 2.42 -7.79 15.97
CA ASN A 71 2.06 -9.05 16.64
C ASN A 71 2.02 -10.20 15.62
N PRO A 72 1.98 -11.48 16.11
CA PRO A 72 1.99 -12.64 15.20
C PRO A 72 0.75 -12.80 14.33
N GLU A 73 -0.37 -12.14 14.65
CA GLU A 73 -1.62 -12.20 13.89
C GLU A 73 -1.66 -11.20 12.75
N SER A 74 -0.73 -10.26 12.69
CA SER A 74 -0.60 -9.30 11.60
C SER A 74 -0.48 -10.02 10.24
N SER A 75 -1.12 -9.48 9.21
CA SER A 75 -1.00 -10.04 7.86
C SER A 75 0.44 -10.00 7.36
N VAL A 76 1.23 -9.00 7.81
CA VAL A 76 2.67 -8.92 7.49
C VAL A 76 3.45 -10.03 8.19
N ALA A 77 3.12 -10.36 9.44
CA ALA A 77 3.74 -11.50 10.12
C ALA A 77 3.48 -12.81 9.38
N LYS A 78 2.23 -13.02 8.96
CA LYS A 78 1.85 -14.21 8.18
C LYS A 78 2.56 -14.26 6.84
N PHE A 79 2.70 -13.13 6.18
CA PHE A 79 3.45 -13.02 4.93
C PHE A 79 4.92 -13.45 5.13
N ILE A 80 5.58 -12.91 6.16
CA ILE A 80 6.99 -13.24 6.46
C ILE A 80 7.14 -14.71 6.79
N ASN A 81 6.23 -15.29 7.58
CA ASN A 81 6.27 -16.71 7.93
C ASN A 81 6.10 -17.62 6.72
N LYS A 82 5.30 -17.20 5.74
CA LYS A 82 5.02 -18.01 4.55
C LYS A 82 6.04 -17.80 3.44
N ARG A 83 6.52 -16.59 3.22
CA ARG A 83 7.35 -16.21 2.06
C ARG A 83 8.71 -15.65 2.41
N GLY A 84 8.98 -15.37 3.69
CA GLY A 84 10.15 -14.64 4.14
C GLY A 84 9.98 -13.14 4.02
N GLU A 85 10.99 -12.39 4.44
CA GLU A 85 11.01 -10.93 4.29
C GLU A 85 11.17 -10.56 2.82
N GLY A 86 10.68 -9.39 2.43
CA GLY A 86 10.79 -8.91 1.05
C GLY A 86 9.66 -7.98 0.65
N MET A 87 9.55 -7.72 -0.65
CA MET A 87 8.49 -6.86 -1.20
C MET A 87 7.12 -7.40 -0.81
N HIS A 88 6.31 -6.52 -0.22
CA HIS A 88 4.99 -6.88 0.26
C HIS A 88 3.88 -6.35 -0.65
N HIS A 89 3.96 -5.09 -1.05
CA HIS A 89 2.96 -4.49 -1.92
C HIS A 89 3.49 -3.28 -2.69
N THR A 90 2.77 -2.91 -3.73
CA THR A 90 2.95 -1.65 -4.46
C THR A 90 1.68 -0.82 -4.25
N ALA A 91 1.84 0.45 -3.88
CA ALA A 91 0.71 1.34 -3.68
C ALA A 91 0.65 2.42 -4.74
N PHE A 92 -0.57 2.67 -5.23
CA PHE A 92 -0.86 3.74 -6.17
C PHE A 92 -1.69 4.82 -5.48
N LEU A 93 -1.29 6.08 -5.66
CA LEU A 93 -2.07 7.22 -5.18
C LEU A 93 -3.17 7.53 -6.20
N VAL A 94 -4.41 7.55 -5.73
CA VAL A 94 -5.58 7.86 -6.57
C VAL A 94 -6.27 9.12 -6.02
N PRO A 95 -6.95 9.91 -6.86
CA PRO A 95 -7.58 11.15 -6.40
C PRO A 95 -8.83 10.89 -5.55
N ASP A 96 -9.61 9.87 -5.86
CA ASP A 96 -10.84 9.51 -5.14
C ASP A 96 -10.96 7.99 -5.11
N ILE A 97 -10.86 7.43 -3.90
CA ILE A 97 -10.84 5.97 -3.78
C ILE A 97 -12.19 5.34 -4.14
N GLN A 98 -13.30 6.01 -3.81
CA GLN A 98 -14.62 5.43 -4.04
C GLN A 98 -14.95 5.32 -5.53
N SER A 99 -14.65 6.35 -6.31
CA SER A 99 -14.88 6.31 -7.76
C SER A 99 -14.01 5.25 -8.45
N GLU A 100 -12.79 5.06 -7.97
CA GLU A 100 -11.92 4.00 -8.51
C GLU A 100 -12.40 2.61 -8.11
N LEU A 101 -12.92 2.43 -6.90
CA LEU A 101 -13.50 1.15 -6.48
C LEU A 101 -14.70 0.77 -7.36
N ASP A 102 -15.57 1.73 -7.67
CA ASP A 102 -16.72 1.49 -8.53
C ASP A 102 -16.27 1.02 -9.94
N ARG A 103 -15.25 1.68 -10.47
CA ARG A 103 -14.68 1.34 -11.78
C ARG A 103 -14.05 -0.06 -11.80
N ILE A 104 -13.18 -0.35 -10.83
CA ILE A 104 -12.45 -1.64 -10.81
C ILE A 104 -13.36 -2.82 -10.47
N ASN A 105 -14.40 -2.61 -9.66
CA ASN A 105 -15.44 -3.62 -9.45
C ASN A 105 -16.12 -3.98 -10.76
N THR A 106 -16.44 -2.98 -11.59
CA THR A 106 -17.03 -3.19 -12.91
C THR A 106 -16.13 -4.00 -13.83
N LEU A 107 -14.79 -3.83 -13.68
CA LEU A 107 -13.79 -4.56 -14.46
C LEU A 107 -13.53 -5.98 -13.95
N GLY A 108 -14.17 -6.38 -12.86
CA GLY A 108 -14.04 -7.74 -12.31
C GLY A 108 -12.84 -7.98 -11.41
N TRP A 109 -12.20 -6.91 -10.92
CA TRP A 109 -11.11 -7.04 -9.95
C TRP A 109 -11.63 -7.44 -8.57
N GLU A 110 -10.92 -8.33 -7.91
CA GLU A 110 -11.27 -8.79 -6.57
C GLU A 110 -10.62 -7.88 -5.51
N LEU A 111 -11.44 -7.38 -4.59
CA LEU A 111 -10.99 -6.55 -3.47
C LEU A 111 -10.79 -7.42 -2.23
N ILE A 112 -9.72 -7.16 -1.47
CA ILE A 112 -9.52 -7.81 -0.16
C ILE A 112 -10.45 -7.16 0.87
N ASN A 113 -10.47 -5.83 0.92
CA ASN A 113 -11.40 -5.09 1.78
C ASN A 113 -12.38 -4.30 0.92
N GLN A 114 -13.68 -4.46 1.21
CA GLN A 114 -14.75 -3.82 0.45
C GLN A 114 -14.92 -2.34 0.82
N GLN A 115 -14.48 -1.95 2.01
CA GLN A 115 -14.55 -0.59 2.51
C GLN A 115 -13.15 -0.05 2.75
N PRO A 116 -12.88 1.23 2.41
CA PRO A 116 -11.61 1.84 2.71
C PRO A 116 -11.29 1.81 4.21
N MET A 117 -10.02 1.59 4.53
CA MET A 117 -9.50 1.60 5.90
C MET A 117 -8.50 2.74 6.05
N SER A 118 -8.24 3.15 7.29
CA SER A 118 -7.19 4.13 7.59
C SER A 118 -5.82 3.48 7.44
N GLY A 119 -4.99 4.09 6.62
CA GLY A 119 -3.59 3.73 6.46
C GLY A 119 -2.64 4.79 7.00
N ALA A 120 -1.37 4.68 6.68
CA ALA A 120 -0.35 5.65 7.06
C ALA A 120 -0.59 7.01 6.38
N HIS A 121 -0.04 8.06 6.97
CA HIS A 121 -0.08 9.43 6.45
C HIS A 121 -1.49 9.99 6.24
N GLY A 122 -2.45 9.58 7.08
CA GLY A 122 -3.82 10.09 7.00
C GLY A 122 -4.53 9.76 5.69
N LYS A 123 -4.21 8.64 5.08
CA LYS A 123 -4.82 8.21 3.82
C LYS A 123 -5.85 7.11 4.05
N TRP A 124 -6.82 7.03 3.15
CA TRP A 124 -7.66 5.85 2.99
C TRP A 124 -6.90 4.82 2.16
N ILE A 125 -7.04 3.54 2.51
CA ILE A 125 -6.41 2.45 1.76
C ILE A 125 -7.41 1.35 1.43
N VAL A 126 -7.22 0.72 0.25
CA VAL A 126 -7.92 -0.49 -0.18
C VAL A 126 -6.90 -1.41 -0.83
N PHE A 127 -6.98 -2.70 -0.53
CA PHE A 127 -6.13 -3.71 -1.15
C PHE A 127 -6.88 -4.49 -2.21
N LEU A 128 -6.24 -4.66 -3.36
CA LEU A 128 -6.70 -5.54 -4.44
C LEU A 128 -6.03 -6.90 -4.28
N HIS A 129 -6.84 -7.95 -4.45
CA HIS A 129 -6.33 -9.31 -4.26
C HIS A 129 -5.24 -9.64 -5.30
N PRO A 130 -4.11 -10.26 -4.89
CA PRO A 130 -3.04 -10.62 -5.81
C PRO A 130 -3.48 -11.49 -6.99
N LYS A 131 -4.52 -12.29 -6.79
CA LYS A 131 -5.10 -13.15 -7.84
C LYS A 131 -5.56 -12.34 -9.06
N SER A 132 -6.05 -11.13 -8.87
CA SER A 132 -6.46 -10.24 -9.97
C SER A 132 -5.27 -9.53 -10.62
N ALA A 133 -4.10 -9.51 -9.98
CA ALA A 133 -2.94 -8.71 -10.37
C ALA A 133 -1.69 -9.57 -10.64
N HIS A 134 -1.88 -10.79 -11.11
CA HIS A 134 -0.78 -11.70 -11.42
C HIS A 134 0.21 -11.92 -10.26
N GLY A 135 -0.35 -12.04 -9.05
CA GLY A 135 0.44 -12.34 -7.85
C GLY A 135 0.95 -11.13 -7.07
N VAL A 136 0.63 -9.92 -7.52
CA VAL A 136 1.06 -8.69 -6.84
C VAL A 136 -0.05 -8.17 -5.93
N LEU A 137 0.27 -7.94 -4.66
CA LEU A 137 -0.63 -7.23 -3.76
C LEU A 137 -0.56 -5.74 -4.10
N ILE A 138 -1.69 -5.19 -4.54
CA ILE A 138 -1.81 -3.78 -4.91
C ILE A 138 -2.62 -3.05 -3.85
N GLU A 139 -2.09 -1.91 -3.39
CA GLU A 139 -2.80 -0.98 -2.51
C GLU A 139 -3.23 0.23 -3.32
N LEU A 140 -4.46 0.67 -3.16
CA LEU A 140 -4.88 2.00 -3.59
C LEU A 140 -4.95 2.89 -2.36
N CYS A 141 -4.35 4.06 -2.44
CA CYS A 141 -4.41 5.04 -1.35
C CYS A 141 -4.87 6.40 -1.86
N ALA A 142 -5.58 7.12 -1.00
CA ALA A 142 -6.08 8.46 -1.31
C ALA A 142 -6.06 9.30 -0.04
N TYR A 143 -5.77 10.59 -0.19
CA TYR A 143 -5.84 11.50 0.94
C TYR A 143 -7.28 11.59 1.46
N LYS A 144 -7.43 11.63 2.77
CA LYS A 144 -8.72 11.91 3.41
C LYS A 144 -9.07 13.38 3.15
N LYS A 145 -10.30 13.59 2.72
CA LYS A 145 -10.83 14.94 2.49
C LYS A 145 -11.47 15.49 3.76
#